data_88e7eb519f6ac50750f58aa36f637618
#
_entry.id   88e7eb519f6ac50750f58aa36f637618
#
_cell.length_a   1.000
_cell.length_b   1.000
_cell.length_c   1.000
_cell.angle_alpha   90.00
_cell.angle_beta   90.00
_cell.angle_gamma   90.00
#
_symmetry.space_group_name_H-M   'P 1'
#
loop_
_entity.id
_entity.type
_entity.pdbx_description
1 polymer ?
#
loop_
_entity_poly.entity_id
_entity_poly.type
_entity_poly.pdbx_seq_one_letter_code
_entity_poly.pdbx_strand_id
1 'polypeptide(L)'
;MCIRDRDTDRGKFQTSNSEIIDKFNSITGIYERRYAPDEINCSDLAAVAAGLAINDSKLDQETLDYIIVAHNTGDISCSSGQVDTLPSVASKVKAKLKIKNPNCVAYDIICGCPGWVEGIIQAKSFIKSGMAEKCLVIGCDTLSRILDENDRDSMIYADGSGAIILESDNSYNGGILSHKSATFTYDGENDFIFYGASYDIKKRTKSDQKFIKMQGRKAVSYTHLTLPTKRIV
;
A
#
# COMPACT_ATOMS: atom_id res chain seq x y z
N MET A 1 3.59 4.19 18.72
CA MET A 1 4.93 4.35 18.12
C MET A 1 5.70 5.38 18.95
N CYS A 2 6.80 4.99 19.59
CA CYS A 2 7.65 5.95 20.30
C CYS A 2 8.63 6.56 19.31
N ILE A 3 8.49 7.85 19.04
CA ILE A 3 9.55 8.61 18.40
C ILE A 3 10.65 8.73 19.47
N ARG A 4 11.71 7.92 19.33
CA ARG A 4 12.82 7.98 20.28
C ARG A 4 13.65 9.24 20.03
N ASP A 5 14.17 9.86 21.11
CA ASP A 5 15.19 10.91 21.03
C ASP A 5 16.34 10.50 20.11
N ARG A 6 16.60 11.26 19.05
CA ARG A 6 17.45 10.77 17.98
C ARG A 6 18.58 11.72 17.66
N ASP A 7 19.76 11.14 17.64
CA ASP A 7 20.92 11.77 17.02
C ASP A 7 20.81 11.59 15.50
N THR A 8 20.41 12.63 14.80
CA THR A 8 20.45 12.68 13.34
C THR A 8 21.70 13.44 12.90
N ASP A 9 22.07 13.34 11.63
CA ASP A 9 23.12 14.18 11.02
C ASP A 9 22.82 15.68 11.11
N ARG A 10 21.59 16.07 11.48
CA ARG A 10 21.13 17.43 11.77
C ARG A 10 21.03 17.74 13.28
N GLY A 11 21.50 16.82 14.16
CA GLY A 11 21.41 16.94 15.60
C GLY A 11 20.07 16.47 16.19
N LYS A 12 19.94 16.57 17.50
CA LYS A 12 18.71 16.21 18.22
C LYS A 12 17.61 17.22 17.94
N PHE A 13 16.37 16.74 17.87
CA PHE A 13 15.23 17.64 17.91
C PHE A 13 15.21 18.39 19.26
N GLN A 14 15.14 19.71 19.21
CA GLN A 14 15.02 20.55 20.42
C GLN A 14 13.59 20.55 21.00
N THR A 15 12.65 19.99 20.26
CA THR A 15 11.22 19.97 20.56
C THR A 15 10.85 18.62 21.19
N SER A 16 9.96 18.60 22.16
CA SER A 16 9.48 17.38 22.79
C SER A 16 8.73 16.48 21.82
N ASN A 17 8.69 15.16 22.08
CA ASN A 17 7.93 14.23 21.26
C ASN A 17 6.43 14.57 21.20
N SER A 18 5.87 15.08 22.32
CA SER A 18 4.48 15.51 22.37
C SER A 18 4.20 16.64 21.37
N GLU A 19 5.02 17.69 21.39
CA GLU A 19 4.87 18.82 20.46
C GLU A 19 5.03 18.40 18.99
N ILE A 20 5.93 17.43 18.72
CA ILE A 20 6.10 16.89 17.36
C ILE A 20 4.84 16.14 16.93
N ILE A 21 4.26 15.29 17.80
CA ILE A 21 3.04 14.54 17.53
C ILE A 21 1.86 15.48 17.32
N ASP A 22 1.69 16.47 18.18
CA ASP A 22 0.60 17.45 18.10
C ASP A 22 0.67 18.25 16.79
N LYS A 23 1.88 18.70 16.43
CA LYS A 23 2.11 19.40 15.18
C LYS A 23 1.86 18.50 13.95
N PHE A 24 2.28 17.25 14.02
CA PHE A 24 2.03 16.28 12.95
C PHE A 24 0.52 16.04 12.78
N ASN A 25 -0.18 15.83 13.89
CA ASN A 25 -1.64 15.69 13.91
C ASN A 25 -2.35 16.92 13.31
N SER A 26 -1.94 18.13 13.72
CA SER A 26 -2.56 19.37 13.21
C SER A 26 -2.39 19.56 11.70
N ILE A 27 -1.32 19.03 11.11
CA ILE A 27 -1.02 19.12 9.67
C ILE A 27 -1.72 18.01 8.88
N THR A 28 -1.73 16.79 9.42
CA THR A 28 -2.12 15.58 8.68
C THR A 28 -3.51 15.05 9.05
N GLY A 29 -4.07 15.48 10.21
CA GLY A 29 -5.28 14.90 10.79
C GLY A 29 -5.10 13.46 11.30
N ILE A 30 -3.85 12.97 11.39
CA ILE A 30 -3.56 11.59 11.78
C ILE A 30 -3.42 11.53 13.31
N TYR A 31 -4.31 10.75 13.95
CA TYR A 31 -4.29 10.51 15.40
C TYR A 31 -3.61 9.20 15.76
N GLU A 32 -3.71 8.19 14.89
CA GLU A 32 -3.26 6.82 15.16
C GLU A 32 -2.69 6.17 13.90
N ARG A 33 -1.68 5.33 14.07
CA ARG A 33 -1.15 4.41 13.06
C ARG A 33 -1.09 3.01 13.62
N ARG A 34 -1.55 2.05 12.81
CA ARG A 34 -1.56 0.64 13.17
C ARG A 34 -0.49 -0.08 12.38
N TYR A 35 0.25 -0.93 13.08
CA TYR A 35 1.28 -1.77 12.49
C TYR A 35 0.94 -3.23 12.79
N ALA A 36 1.17 -4.07 11.79
CA ALA A 36 1.00 -5.51 11.93
C ALA A 36 2.01 -6.08 12.96
N PRO A 37 1.62 -7.05 13.79
CA PRO A 37 2.55 -7.83 14.59
C PRO A 37 3.62 -8.50 13.72
N ASP A 38 4.76 -8.84 14.31
CA ASP A 38 5.94 -9.32 13.58
C ASP A 38 5.68 -10.60 12.76
N GLU A 39 4.79 -11.46 13.24
CA GLU A 39 4.38 -12.72 12.62
C GLU A 39 3.37 -12.54 11.46
N ILE A 40 2.76 -11.36 11.31
CA ILE A 40 1.76 -11.07 10.28
C ILE A 40 2.40 -10.32 9.12
N ASN A 41 2.35 -10.91 7.93
CA ASN A 41 2.88 -10.35 6.70
C ASN A 41 1.80 -9.70 5.81
N CYS A 42 2.24 -9.07 4.74
CA CYS A 42 1.38 -8.47 3.72
C CYS A 42 0.36 -9.48 3.18
N SER A 43 0.80 -10.70 2.84
CA SER A 43 -0.07 -11.77 2.35
C SER A 43 -1.12 -12.25 3.37
N ASP A 44 -0.83 -12.14 4.68
CA ASP A 44 -1.78 -12.48 5.74
C ASP A 44 -2.89 -11.45 5.83
N LEU A 45 -2.52 -10.16 5.88
CA LEU A 45 -3.48 -9.05 5.87
C LEU A 45 -4.36 -9.09 4.61
N ALA A 46 -3.73 -9.33 3.45
CA ALA A 46 -4.42 -9.46 2.17
C ALA A 46 -5.44 -10.59 2.17
N ALA A 47 -5.08 -11.76 2.72
CA ALA A 47 -5.99 -12.90 2.82
C ALA A 47 -7.19 -12.62 3.74
N VAL A 48 -6.97 -11.91 4.87
CA VAL A 48 -8.07 -11.51 5.77
C VAL A 48 -9.03 -10.56 5.05
N ALA A 49 -8.52 -9.50 4.41
CA ALA A 49 -9.35 -8.56 3.67
C ALA A 49 -10.13 -9.23 2.53
N ALA A 50 -9.47 -10.13 1.80
CA ALA A 50 -10.08 -10.93 0.74
C ALA A 50 -11.23 -11.80 1.26
N GLY A 51 -11.01 -12.53 2.37
CA GLY A 51 -12.02 -13.36 3.00
C GLY A 51 -13.25 -12.55 3.45
N LEU A 52 -13.03 -11.35 3.99
CA LEU A 52 -14.12 -10.44 4.36
C LEU A 52 -14.91 -9.97 3.13
N ALA A 53 -14.24 -9.60 2.03
CA ALA A 53 -14.91 -9.18 0.80
C ALA A 53 -15.71 -10.33 0.15
N ILE A 54 -15.18 -11.55 0.15
CA ILE A 54 -15.88 -12.75 -0.34
C ILE A 54 -17.12 -13.04 0.51
N ASN A 55 -16.99 -12.97 1.83
CA ASN A 55 -18.12 -13.19 2.73
C ASN A 55 -19.23 -12.12 2.57
N ASP A 56 -18.83 -10.86 2.43
CA ASP A 56 -19.78 -9.73 2.26
C ASP A 56 -20.55 -9.86 0.93
N SER A 57 -19.85 -10.22 -0.14
CA SER A 57 -20.46 -10.44 -1.46
C SER A 57 -21.30 -11.72 -1.56
N LYS A 58 -21.17 -12.65 -0.61
CA LYS A 58 -21.77 -14.01 -0.65
C LYS A 58 -21.39 -14.81 -1.90
N LEU A 59 -20.26 -14.47 -2.49
CA LEU A 59 -19.75 -15.11 -3.69
C LEU A 59 -19.14 -16.49 -3.36
N ASP A 60 -19.35 -17.46 -4.25
CA ASP A 60 -18.55 -18.67 -4.23
C ASP A 60 -17.14 -18.35 -4.76
N GLN A 61 -16.14 -18.44 -3.90
CA GLN A 61 -14.74 -18.11 -4.23
C GLN A 61 -14.18 -18.94 -5.39
N GLU A 62 -14.73 -20.12 -5.65
CA GLU A 62 -14.32 -20.98 -6.78
C GLU A 62 -14.78 -20.42 -8.13
N THR A 63 -15.63 -19.40 -8.14
CA THR A 63 -16.07 -18.71 -9.36
C THR A 63 -15.27 -17.46 -9.70
N LEU A 64 -14.24 -17.13 -8.92
CA LEU A 64 -13.32 -16.03 -9.23
C LEU A 64 -12.45 -16.37 -10.44
N ASP A 65 -12.30 -15.41 -11.34
CA ASP A 65 -11.43 -15.49 -12.52
C ASP A 65 -10.04 -14.90 -12.23
N TYR A 66 -9.99 -13.80 -11.46
CA TYR A 66 -8.73 -13.12 -11.14
C TYR A 66 -8.64 -12.70 -9.68
N ILE A 67 -7.43 -12.83 -9.12
CA ILE A 67 -7.00 -12.21 -7.88
C ILE A 67 -5.85 -11.27 -8.21
N ILE A 68 -6.05 -9.97 -8.02
CA ILE A 68 -5.06 -8.92 -8.29
C ILE A 68 -4.69 -8.27 -6.98
N VAL A 69 -3.42 -8.36 -6.58
CA VAL A 69 -2.92 -7.74 -5.35
C VAL A 69 -1.97 -6.61 -5.69
N ALA A 70 -2.30 -5.41 -5.26
CA ALA A 70 -1.44 -4.24 -5.37
C ALA A 70 -0.68 -4.01 -4.06
N HIS A 71 0.64 -3.89 -4.14
CA HIS A 71 1.52 -3.67 -2.99
C HIS A 71 2.81 -2.96 -3.42
N ASN A 72 3.60 -2.51 -2.45
CA ASN A 72 4.92 -1.91 -2.70
C ASN A 72 6.06 -2.94 -2.64
N THR A 73 6.05 -3.82 -1.65
CA THR A 73 7.21 -4.65 -1.31
C THR A 73 6.91 -6.14 -1.14
N GLY A 74 5.65 -6.54 -1.08
CA GLY A 74 5.27 -7.91 -0.72
C GLY A 74 5.47 -8.23 0.75
N ASP A 75 5.70 -9.53 1.06
CA ASP A 75 6.04 -9.97 2.40
C ASP A 75 7.47 -9.57 2.76
N ILE A 76 7.67 -9.13 3.99
CA ILE A 76 9.00 -8.76 4.50
C ILE A 76 9.24 -9.42 5.84
N SER A 77 10.31 -10.19 5.93
CA SER A 77 10.74 -10.81 7.20
C SER A 77 11.18 -9.73 8.19
N CYS A 78 10.54 -9.69 9.37
CA CYS A 78 10.93 -8.77 10.45
C CYS A 78 12.35 -9.03 10.95
N SER A 79 12.80 -10.27 10.96
CA SER A 79 14.11 -10.65 11.48
C SER A 79 15.26 -10.30 10.55
N SER A 80 15.06 -10.44 9.23
CA SER A 80 16.12 -10.24 8.23
C SER A 80 15.94 -9.00 7.37
N GLY A 81 14.73 -8.41 7.33
CA GLY A 81 14.37 -7.36 6.37
C GLY A 81 14.30 -7.85 4.92
N GLN A 82 14.40 -9.15 4.70
CA GLN A 82 14.35 -9.74 3.37
C GLN A 82 12.93 -9.70 2.80
N VAL A 83 12.84 -9.23 1.57
CA VAL A 83 11.61 -9.25 0.77
C VAL A 83 11.37 -10.65 0.22
N ASP A 84 10.11 -11.11 0.31
CA ASP A 84 9.65 -12.39 -0.24
C ASP A 84 8.44 -12.16 -1.15
N THR A 85 8.71 -12.14 -2.45
CA THR A 85 7.71 -12.03 -3.53
C THR A 85 7.55 -13.31 -4.34
N LEU A 86 8.12 -14.42 -3.89
CA LEU A 86 8.11 -15.71 -4.60
C LEU A 86 7.55 -16.82 -3.69
N PRO A 87 6.35 -17.36 -4.01
CA PRO A 87 5.45 -16.94 -5.09
C PRO A 87 4.87 -15.54 -4.85
N SER A 88 4.15 -15.00 -5.85
CA SER A 88 3.49 -13.69 -5.73
C SER A 88 2.59 -13.61 -4.50
N VAL A 89 2.39 -12.42 -3.95
CA VAL A 89 1.46 -12.20 -2.83
C VAL A 89 0.06 -12.68 -3.18
N ALA A 90 -0.41 -12.42 -4.40
CA ALA A 90 -1.69 -12.92 -4.89
C ALA A 90 -1.79 -14.45 -4.88
N SER A 91 -0.72 -15.16 -5.26
CA SER A 91 -0.67 -16.62 -5.19
C SER A 91 -0.70 -17.13 -3.74
N LYS A 92 0.00 -16.46 -2.81
CA LYS A 92 -0.06 -16.75 -1.38
C LYS A 92 -1.47 -16.53 -0.82
N VAL A 93 -2.15 -15.46 -1.23
CA VAL A 93 -3.54 -15.16 -0.85
C VAL A 93 -4.47 -16.26 -1.36
N LYS A 94 -4.37 -16.63 -2.64
CA LYS A 94 -5.15 -17.74 -3.23
C LYS A 94 -5.00 -19.03 -2.42
N ALA A 95 -3.76 -19.37 -2.05
CA ALA A 95 -3.46 -20.55 -1.26
C ALA A 95 -4.07 -20.47 0.17
N LYS A 96 -3.97 -19.32 0.84
CA LYS A 96 -4.54 -19.09 2.17
C LYS A 96 -6.07 -19.16 2.17
N LEU A 97 -6.73 -18.68 1.11
CA LEU A 97 -8.17 -18.80 0.88
C LEU A 97 -8.58 -20.21 0.47
N LYS A 98 -7.62 -21.11 0.18
CA LYS A 98 -7.86 -22.50 -0.25
C LYS A 98 -8.68 -22.59 -1.55
N ILE A 99 -8.56 -21.61 -2.46
CA ILE A 99 -9.21 -21.62 -3.76
C ILE A 99 -8.54 -22.67 -4.64
N LYS A 100 -9.33 -23.67 -5.07
CA LYS A 100 -8.86 -24.82 -5.85
C LYS A 100 -8.95 -24.60 -7.35
N ASN A 101 -9.80 -23.68 -7.81
CA ASN A 101 -9.97 -23.39 -9.22
C ASN A 101 -8.63 -23.01 -9.87
N PRO A 102 -8.05 -23.83 -10.77
CA PRO A 102 -6.79 -23.49 -11.42
C PRO A 102 -6.90 -22.34 -12.41
N ASN A 103 -8.11 -22.07 -12.92
CA ASN A 103 -8.36 -20.99 -13.86
C ASN A 103 -8.46 -19.62 -13.18
N CYS A 104 -8.58 -19.57 -11.86
CA CYS A 104 -8.47 -18.31 -11.12
C CYS A 104 -7.01 -17.84 -11.12
N VAL A 105 -6.68 -16.89 -11.98
CA VAL A 105 -5.32 -16.36 -12.15
C VAL A 105 -4.99 -15.37 -11.04
N ALA A 106 -3.82 -15.53 -10.43
CA ALA A 106 -3.36 -14.69 -9.31
C ALA A 106 -2.02 -14.02 -9.63
N TYR A 107 -1.98 -12.68 -9.60
CA TYR A 107 -0.75 -11.92 -9.85
C TYR A 107 -0.73 -10.59 -9.10
N ASP A 108 0.46 -9.99 -9.00
CA ASP A 108 0.72 -8.76 -8.27
C ASP A 108 0.89 -7.56 -9.19
N ILE A 109 0.55 -6.37 -8.67
CA ILE A 109 0.87 -5.07 -9.25
C ILE A 109 1.78 -4.32 -8.28
N ILE A 110 2.99 -3.96 -8.74
CA ILE A 110 3.90 -3.08 -7.99
C ILE A 110 3.79 -1.68 -8.60
N CYS A 111 2.98 -0.84 -7.99
CA CYS A 111 2.66 0.50 -8.53
C CYS A 111 2.50 1.57 -7.41
N GLY A 112 3.03 1.33 -6.23
CA GLY A 112 2.84 2.25 -5.10
C GLY A 112 1.39 2.36 -4.64
N CYS A 113 1.06 3.43 -3.93
CA CYS A 113 -0.28 3.65 -3.37
C CYS A 113 -1.44 3.64 -4.39
N PRO A 114 -1.30 4.14 -5.64
CA PRO A 114 -2.35 4.07 -6.64
C PRO A 114 -2.54 2.67 -7.25
N GLY A 115 -1.69 1.70 -6.94
CA GLY A 115 -1.75 0.34 -7.49
C GLY A 115 -3.09 -0.35 -7.32
N TRP A 116 -3.79 -0.12 -6.20
CA TRP A 116 -5.13 -0.66 -6.02
C TRP A 116 -6.13 -0.12 -7.05
N VAL A 117 -6.06 1.18 -7.36
CA VAL A 117 -6.90 1.80 -8.40
C VAL A 117 -6.55 1.24 -9.78
N GLU A 118 -5.27 1.03 -10.08
CA GLU A 118 -4.84 0.37 -11.33
C GLU A 118 -5.35 -1.08 -11.39
N GLY A 119 -5.36 -1.80 -10.29
CA GLY A 119 -5.97 -3.13 -10.20
C GLY A 119 -7.46 -3.12 -10.54
N ILE A 120 -8.19 -2.13 -10.05
CA ILE A 120 -9.61 -1.91 -10.38
C ILE A 120 -9.79 -1.63 -11.88
N ILE A 121 -8.93 -0.78 -12.46
CA ILE A 121 -8.96 -0.46 -13.89
C ILE A 121 -8.71 -1.71 -14.73
N GLN A 122 -7.76 -2.55 -14.36
CA GLN A 122 -7.48 -3.81 -15.04
C GLN A 122 -8.66 -4.78 -14.93
N ALA A 123 -9.19 -4.99 -13.71
CA ALA A 123 -10.34 -5.85 -13.48
C ALA A 123 -11.56 -5.41 -14.33
N LYS A 124 -11.85 -4.09 -14.33
CA LYS A 124 -12.89 -3.52 -15.21
C LYS A 124 -12.63 -3.84 -16.69
N SER A 125 -11.38 -3.73 -17.13
CA SER A 125 -10.99 -3.97 -18.51
C SER A 125 -11.17 -5.45 -18.89
N PHE A 126 -10.81 -6.38 -18.00
CA PHE A 126 -11.04 -7.81 -18.19
C PHE A 126 -12.52 -8.15 -18.26
N ILE A 127 -13.33 -7.58 -17.38
CA ILE A 127 -14.79 -7.77 -17.38
C ILE A 127 -15.39 -7.22 -18.68
N LYS A 128 -15.03 -5.99 -19.08
CA LYS A 128 -15.56 -5.38 -20.30
C LYS A 128 -15.15 -6.11 -21.59
N SER A 129 -13.99 -6.74 -21.60
CA SER A 129 -13.53 -7.52 -22.75
C SER A 129 -14.09 -8.94 -22.79
N GLY A 130 -14.80 -9.37 -21.76
CA GLY A 130 -15.30 -10.74 -21.64
C GLY A 130 -14.22 -11.76 -21.23
N MET A 131 -13.04 -11.31 -20.79
CA MET A 131 -11.98 -12.18 -20.27
C MET A 131 -12.26 -12.66 -18.85
N ALA A 132 -13.09 -11.95 -18.11
CA ALA A 132 -13.48 -12.29 -16.75
C ALA A 132 -14.92 -11.88 -16.48
N GLU A 133 -15.56 -12.56 -15.53
CA GLU A 133 -16.84 -12.17 -14.95
C GLU A 133 -16.65 -11.61 -13.53
N LYS A 134 -15.68 -12.16 -12.79
CA LYS A 134 -15.46 -11.86 -11.37
C LYS A 134 -13.99 -11.68 -11.04
N CYS A 135 -13.65 -10.53 -10.50
CA CYS A 135 -12.28 -10.17 -10.11
C CYS A 135 -12.24 -9.73 -8.63
N LEU A 136 -11.32 -10.29 -7.87
CA LEU A 136 -10.98 -9.83 -6.53
C LEU A 136 -9.76 -8.91 -6.63
N VAL A 137 -9.89 -7.66 -6.19
CA VAL A 137 -8.81 -6.67 -6.19
C VAL A 137 -8.48 -6.27 -4.76
N ILE A 138 -7.22 -6.40 -4.39
CA ILE A 138 -6.70 -6.19 -3.04
C ILE A 138 -5.59 -5.15 -3.09
N GLY A 139 -5.62 -4.19 -2.16
CA GLY A 139 -4.49 -3.33 -1.86
C GLY A 139 -3.94 -3.72 -0.49
N CYS A 140 -2.63 -3.92 -0.38
CA CYS A 140 -2.03 -4.37 0.88
C CYS A 140 -0.58 -3.92 1.01
N ASP A 141 -0.19 -3.50 2.20
CA ASP A 141 1.21 -3.22 2.55
C ASP A 141 1.49 -3.44 4.03
N THR A 142 2.73 -3.83 4.34
CA THR A 142 3.33 -3.80 5.66
C THR A 142 4.55 -2.86 5.66
N LEU A 143 4.29 -1.56 5.40
CA LEU A 143 5.34 -0.55 5.25
C LEU A 143 6.14 -0.33 6.53
N SER A 144 5.60 -0.70 7.70
CA SER A 144 6.32 -0.64 8.98
C SER A 144 7.67 -1.37 8.94
N ARG A 145 7.80 -2.38 8.06
CA ARG A 145 9.02 -3.21 7.91
C ARG A 145 10.19 -2.48 7.28
N ILE A 146 9.92 -1.41 6.55
CA ILE A 146 10.92 -0.63 5.80
C ILE A 146 10.99 0.83 6.26
N LEU A 147 10.41 1.15 7.41
CA LEU A 147 10.47 2.48 7.99
C LEU A 147 11.77 2.69 8.77
N ASP A 148 12.33 3.89 8.64
CA ASP A 148 13.38 4.37 9.54
C ASP A 148 12.73 5.01 10.77
N GLU A 149 12.89 4.39 11.92
CA GLU A 149 12.41 4.96 13.18
C GLU A 149 13.03 6.35 13.47
N ASN A 150 14.13 6.71 12.86
CA ASN A 150 14.80 7.99 13.01
C ASN A 150 14.29 9.04 12.01
N ASP A 151 13.28 8.73 11.24
CA ASP A 151 12.62 9.63 10.32
C ASP A 151 11.25 10.03 10.88
N ARG A 152 11.04 11.33 11.16
CA ARG A 152 9.73 11.82 11.61
C ARG A 152 8.65 11.62 10.54
N ASP A 153 9.02 11.68 9.24
CA ASP A 153 8.08 11.50 8.15
C ASP A 153 7.58 10.05 8.08
N SER A 154 8.27 9.10 8.75
CA SER A 154 7.82 7.72 8.91
C SER A 154 6.44 7.59 9.59
N MET A 155 6.04 8.58 10.39
CA MET A 155 4.73 8.61 11.07
C MET A 155 3.54 8.67 10.10
N ILE A 156 3.75 8.99 8.83
CA ILE A 156 2.67 9.04 7.84
C ILE A 156 2.24 7.63 7.39
N TYR A 157 3.12 6.65 7.49
CA TYR A 157 2.88 5.30 7.00
C TYR A 157 2.19 4.41 8.04
N ALA A 158 1.43 3.44 7.55
CA ALA A 158 0.78 2.41 8.34
C ALA A 158 0.81 1.08 7.59
N ASP A 159 0.45 0.00 8.27
CA ASP A 159 0.17 -1.29 7.67
C ASP A 159 -1.34 -1.45 7.49
N GLY A 160 -1.75 -2.18 6.46
CA GLY A 160 -3.14 -2.45 6.24
C GLY A 160 -3.43 -3.16 4.93
N SER A 161 -4.68 -3.60 4.80
CA SER A 161 -5.20 -4.19 3.58
C SER A 161 -6.67 -3.84 3.40
N GLY A 162 -7.09 -3.74 2.14
CA GLY A 162 -8.48 -3.62 1.74
C GLY A 162 -8.73 -4.40 0.47
N ALA A 163 -9.95 -4.94 0.31
CA ALA A 163 -10.32 -5.74 -0.84
C ALA A 163 -11.71 -5.41 -1.33
N ILE A 164 -11.91 -5.54 -2.64
CA ILE A 164 -13.22 -5.47 -3.29
C ILE A 164 -13.38 -6.57 -4.32
N ILE A 165 -14.63 -6.92 -4.61
CA ILE A 165 -15.00 -7.76 -5.73
C ILE A 165 -15.66 -6.90 -6.80
N LEU A 166 -15.20 -7.06 -8.04
CA LEU A 166 -15.87 -6.54 -9.22
C LEU A 166 -16.51 -7.71 -9.95
N GLU A 167 -17.78 -7.54 -10.28
CA GLU A 167 -18.56 -8.55 -11.00
C GLU A 167 -19.25 -7.92 -12.21
N SER A 168 -19.41 -8.71 -13.27
CA SER A 168 -20.21 -8.33 -14.43
C SER A 168 -21.70 -8.38 -14.06
N ASP A 169 -22.40 -7.27 -14.22
CA ASP A 169 -23.85 -7.22 -14.05
C ASP A 169 -24.48 -6.50 -15.24
N ASN A 170 -25.11 -7.28 -16.11
CA ASN A 170 -25.79 -6.76 -17.29
C ASN A 170 -27.16 -6.09 -16.98
N SER A 171 -27.66 -6.27 -15.76
CA SER A 171 -28.92 -5.66 -15.31
C SER A 171 -28.72 -4.25 -14.74
N TYR A 172 -27.46 -3.90 -14.38
CA TYR A 172 -27.12 -2.64 -13.76
C TYR A 172 -26.48 -1.65 -14.74
N ASN A 173 -27.10 -0.49 -14.89
CA ASN A 173 -26.60 0.56 -15.78
C ASN A 173 -25.74 1.60 -15.00
N GLY A 174 -24.69 1.15 -14.34
CA GLY A 174 -23.82 1.97 -13.51
C GLY A 174 -22.41 1.42 -13.44
N GLY A 175 -21.70 1.74 -12.36
CA GLY A 175 -20.32 1.29 -12.11
C GLY A 175 -19.27 2.31 -12.49
N ILE A 176 -18.08 1.85 -12.89
CA ILE A 176 -16.94 2.73 -13.22
C ILE A 176 -17.12 3.32 -14.61
N LEU A 177 -17.49 4.58 -14.69
CA LEU A 177 -17.80 5.26 -15.97
C LEU A 177 -16.54 5.62 -16.73
N SER A 178 -15.55 6.21 -16.06
CA SER A 178 -14.28 6.64 -16.66
C SER A 178 -13.14 6.53 -15.68
N HIS A 179 -11.92 6.52 -16.19
CA HIS A 179 -10.69 6.60 -15.40
C HIS A 179 -9.64 7.37 -16.20
N LYS A 180 -8.64 7.87 -15.48
CA LYS A 180 -7.46 8.49 -16.05
C LYS A 180 -6.26 8.17 -15.16
N SER A 181 -5.21 7.65 -15.75
CA SER A 181 -3.92 7.40 -15.09
C SER A 181 -2.84 8.25 -15.73
N ALA A 182 -1.87 8.68 -14.94
CA ALA A 182 -0.69 9.38 -15.42
C ALA A 182 0.51 9.06 -14.53
N THR A 183 1.69 9.00 -15.12
CA THR A 183 2.96 8.83 -14.39
C THR A 183 3.85 10.03 -14.74
N PHE A 184 4.25 10.77 -13.71
CA PHE A 184 5.13 11.91 -13.84
C PHE A 184 6.52 11.53 -13.35
N THR A 185 7.53 11.75 -14.18
CA THR A 185 8.94 11.38 -13.90
C THR A 185 9.91 12.50 -14.23
N TYR A 186 9.41 13.66 -14.61
CA TYR A 186 10.20 14.85 -14.93
C TYR A 186 10.37 15.75 -13.69
N ASP A 187 11.30 16.66 -13.75
CA ASP A 187 11.50 17.71 -12.74
C ASP A 187 11.69 17.19 -11.30
N GLY A 188 12.13 15.94 -11.15
CA GLY A 188 12.44 15.31 -9.85
C GLY A 188 11.23 14.73 -9.11
N GLU A 189 10.08 14.52 -9.78
CA GLU A 189 8.94 13.89 -9.14
C GLU A 189 9.21 12.43 -8.74
N ASN A 190 10.03 11.70 -9.51
CA ASN A 190 10.44 10.34 -9.15
C ASN A 190 11.26 10.26 -7.85
N ASP A 191 11.74 11.41 -7.32
CA ASP A 191 12.48 11.47 -6.06
C ASP A 191 11.59 11.83 -4.86
N PHE A 192 10.27 11.94 -5.04
CA PHE A 192 9.37 12.28 -3.93
C PHE A 192 9.28 11.17 -2.89
N ILE A 193 9.36 9.90 -3.33
CA ILE A 193 9.45 8.72 -2.49
C ILE A 193 10.63 7.90 -3.01
N PHE A 194 11.58 7.55 -2.14
CA PHE A 194 12.82 6.87 -2.51
C PHE A 194 13.36 6.01 -1.37
N TYR A 195 14.32 5.15 -1.66
CA TYR A 195 15.06 4.42 -0.64
C TYR A 195 16.33 5.17 -0.25
N GLY A 196 16.46 5.50 1.05
CA GLY A 196 17.61 6.20 1.61
C GLY A 196 18.18 5.54 2.87
N ALA A 197 19.39 5.91 3.23
CA ALA A 197 20.04 5.46 4.46
C ALA A 197 19.27 5.95 5.71
N SER A 198 19.46 5.26 6.84
CA SER A 198 18.93 5.73 8.12
C SER A 198 19.47 7.12 8.46
N TYR A 199 18.65 7.92 9.15
CA TYR A 199 19.10 9.16 9.77
C TYR A 199 19.93 8.93 11.04
N ASP A 200 19.92 7.72 11.59
CA ASP A 200 20.86 7.32 12.66
C ASP A 200 22.24 7.04 12.08
N ILE A 201 23.21 7.89 12.43
CA ILE A 201 24.59 7.78 11.96
C ILE A 201 25.21 6.43 12.34
N LYS A 202 24.89 5.89 13.53
CA LYS A 202 25.40 4.60 13.99
C LYS A 202 24.84 3.42 13.19
N LYS A 203 23.58 3.50 12.76
CA LYS A 203 22.99 2.49 11.87
C LYS A 203 23.58 2.59 10.46
N ARG A 204 23.78 3.82 9.96
CA ARG A 204 24.33 4.08 8.63
C ARG A 204 25.74 3.51 8.44
N THR A 205 26.58 3.54 9.48
CA THR A 205 27.95 3.01 9.41
C THR A 205 28.03 1.50 9.58
N LYS A 206 26.96 0.86 10.07
CA LYS A 206 26.93 -0.58 10.37
C LYS A 206 26.19 -1.42 9.34
N SER A 207 25.40 -0.82 8.49
CA SER A 207 24.52 -1.53 7.55
C SER A 207 24.23 -0.69 6.33
N ASP A 208 24.25 -1.33 5.15
CA ASP A 208 23.77 -0.74 3.88
C ASP A 208 22.25 -0.77 3.76
N GLN A 209 21.53 -1.11 4.82
CA GLN A 209 20.07 -1.15 4.82
C GLN A 209 19.50 0.22 4.47
N LYS A 210 18.58 0.22 3.53
CA LYS A 210 17.85 1.41 3.09
C LYS A 210 16.39 1.34 3.54
N PHE A 211 15.82 2.50 3.77
CA PHE A 211 14.48 2.71 4.27
C PHE A 211 13.68 3.57 3.32
N ILE A 212 12.38 3.43 3.31
CA ILE A 212 11.50 4.32 2.56
C ILE A 212 11.62 5.74 3.12
N LYS A 213 11.83 6.70 2.25
CA LYS A 213 11.92 8.13 2.54
C LYS A 213 10.93 8.89 1.68
N MET A 214 10.43 10.00 2.19
CA MET A 214 9.54 10.88 1.45
C MET A 214 9.98 12.34 1.56
N GLN A 215 9.92 13.07 0.45
CA GLN A 215 10.03 14.52 0.44
C GLN A 215 8.63 15.12 0.74
N GLY A 216 8.19 15.04 2.00
CA GLY A 216 6.81 15.29 2.39
C GLY A 216 6.23 16.63 1.92
N ARG A 217 7.02 17.74 1.96
CA ARG A 217 6.58 19.03 1.43
C ARG A 217 6.23 18.98 -0.05
N LYS A 218 7.08 18.35 -0.86
CA LYS A 218 6.88 18.26 -2.31
C LYS A 218 5.69 17.37 -2.63
N ALA A 219 5.58 16.22 -1.95
CA ALA A 219 4.46 15.30 -2.12
C ALA A 219 3.12 15.97 -1.78
N VAL A 220 3.04 16.72 -0.68
CA VAL A 220 1.81 17.45 -0.28
C VAL A 220 1.49 18.55 -1.27
N SER A 221 2.48 19.37 -1.68
CA SER A 221 2.27 20.43 -2.66
C SER A 221 1.77 19.88 -3.99
N TYR A 222 2.34 18.77 -4.46
CA TYR A 222 1.91 18.11 -5.68
C TYR A 222 0.46 17.61 -5.58
N THR A 223 0.08 16.97 -4.48
CA THR A 223 -1.29 16.50 -4.23
C THR A 223 -2.31 17.65 -4.29
N HIS A 224 -1.98 18.81 -3.70
CA HIS A 224 -2.88 19.96 -3.71
C HIS A 224 -2.96 20.70 -5.04
N LEU A 225 -1.89 20.66 -5.84
CA LEU A 225 -1.85 21.32 -7.15
C LEU A 225 -2.51 20.47 -8.25
N THR A 226 -2.43 19.15 -8.15
CA THR A 226 -2.87 18.25 -9.23
C THR A 226 -4.25 17.64 -9.00
N LEU A 227 -4.73 17.57 -7.77
CA LEU A 227 -6.10 17.17 -7.47
C LEU A 227 -6.97 18.42 -7.39
N PRO A 228 -7.79 18.73 -8.41
CA PRO A 228 -8.73 19.83 -8.31
C PRO A 228 -9.73 19.53 -7.20
N THR A 229 -9.57 20.18 -6.06
CA THR A 229 -10.53 20.17 -4.94
C THR A 229 -11.82 20.93 -5.26
N LYS A 230 -12.04 21.31 -6.51
CA LYS A 230 -13.31 21.87 -6.94
C LYS A 230 -14.31 20.72 -7.07
N ARG A 231 -15.22 20.64 -6.10
CA ARG A 231 -16.49 19.96 -6.30
C ARG A 231 -17.08 20.50 -7.60
N ILE A 232 -17.21 19.63 -8.59
CA ILE A 232 -18.17 19.86 -9.66
C ILE A 232 -19.52 19.55 -9.01
N VAL A 233 -20.26 20.60 -8.73
CA VAL A 233 -21.66 20.53 -8.31
C VAL A 233 -22.48 20.16 -9.53
#